data_4f7a7d6c071c5f83a254ad675843440a
#
_entry.id   4f7a7d6c071c5f83a254ad675843440a
#
_cell.length_a   1.000
_cell.length_b   1.000
_cell.length_c   1.000
_cell.angle_alpha   90.00
_cell.angle_beta   90.00
_cell.angle_gamma   90.00
#
_symmetry.space_group_name_H-M   'P 1'
#
loop_
_entity.id
_entity.type
_entity.pdbx_description
1 polymer ?
#
loop_
_entity_poly.entity_id
_entity_poly.type
_entity_poly.pdbx_seq_one_letter_code
_entity_poly.pdbx_strand_id
1 'polypeptide(L)'
;MFDRAQRDPSSAAWPGAHHSLAAELLRPSVIYAPAMLELAREVPVHAFAHVTGGGIPGNLVRVLPDRCDALVTRGVWDEPRIFSEIQQAGAVPDDEMEHVFNLGLGMLAIVPPEAALHAVDVVRAAGHDAWLVGEIVDGHGRVRLERRATPRR
;
A
#
# COMPACT_ATOMS: atom_id res chain seq x y z
N MET A 1 -13.67 -16.86 4.20
CA MET A 1 -13.69 -16.28 2.86
C MET A 1 -13.49 -17.35 1.78
N PHE A 2 -12.34 -18.03 1.75
CA PHE A 2 -12.06 -19.06 0.75
C PHE A 2 -12.96 -20.31 0.85
N ASP A 3 -13.43 -20.64 2.06
CA ASP A 3 -14.39 -21.71 2.30
C ASP A 3 -15.76 -21.41 1.62
N ARG A 4 -16.19 -20.15 1.61
CA ARG A 4 -17.39 -19.71 0.87
C ARG A 4 -17.20 -19.74 -0.65
N ALA A 5 -16.00 -19.45 -1.13
CA ALA A 5 -15.66 -19.49 -2.55
C ALA A 5 -15.34 -20.90 -3.04
N GLN A 6 -15.29 -21.89 -2.14
CA GLN A 6 -14.94 -23.32 -2.43
C GLN A 6 -13.66 -23.46 -3.27
N ARG A 7 -12.68 -22.56 -3.07
CA ARG A 7 -11.41 -22.62 -3.78
C ARG A 7 -10.45 -23.57 -3.09
N ASP A 8 -9.95 -24.54 -3.84
CA ASP A 8 -8.91 -25.45 -3.38
C ASP A 8 -7.57 -24.68 -3.23
N PRO A 9 -6.95 -24.65 -2.03
CA PRO A 9 -5.65 -24.03 -1.82
C PRO A 9 -4.52 -24.57 -2.70
N SER A 10 -4.62 -25.83 -3.16
CA SER A 10 -3.64 -26.43 -4.08
C SER A 10 -3.82 -26.02 -5.54
N SER A 11 -4.98 -25.45 -5.90
CA SER A 11 -5.25 -24.95 -7.24
C SER A 11 -4.39 -23.73 -7.57
N ALA A 12 -4.27 -23.39 -8.87
CA ALA A 12 -3.60 -22.16 -9.30
C ALA A 12 -4.21 -20.94 -8.61
N ALA A 13 -3.38 -19.99 -8.18
CA ALA A 13 -3.81 -18.78 -7.47
C ALA A 13 -4.88 -18.00 -8.26
N TRP A 14 -4.74 -17.98 -9.58
CA TRP A 14 -5.71 -17.45 -10.57
C TRP A 14 -5.46 -18.07 -11.94
N PRO A 15 -6.33 -17.92 -12.94
CA PRO A 15 -6.09 -18.41 -14.29
C PRO A 15 -4.77 -17.89 -14.86
N GLY A 16 -3.87 -18.83 -15.23
CA GLY A 16 -2.54 -18.55 -15.76
C GLY A 16 -1.44 -18.33 -14.69
N ALA A 17 -1.74 -18.44 -13.40
CA ALA A 17 -0.71 -18.41 -12.36
C ALA A 17 0.14 -19.69 -12.40
N HIS A 18 1.46 -19.55 -12.18
CA HIS A 18 2.42 -20.65 -12.09
C HIS A 18 2.64 -21.15 -10.65
N HIS A 19 1.87 -20.67 -9.69
CA HIS A 19 1.92 -21.02 -8.28
C HIS A 19 0.52 -21.26 -7.73
N SER A 20 0.43 -21.99 -6.61
CA SER A 20 -0.85 -22.32 -5.99
C SER A 20 -1.40 -21.12 -5.17
N LEU A 21 -2.71 -21.16 -4.90
CA LEU A 21 -3.37 -20.21 -4.01
C LEU A 21 -2.72 -20.24 -2.61
N ALA A 22 -2.39 -21.42 -2.09
CA ALA A 22 -1.69 -21.56 -0.82
C ALA A 22 -0.32 -20.85 -0.84
N ALA A 23 0.46 -21.01 -1.91
CA ALA A 23 1.76 -20.35 -2.04
C ALA A 23 1.62 -18.83 -2.08
N GLU A 24 0.59 -18.30 -2.75
CA GLU A 24 0.32 -16.85 -2.75
C GLU A 24 -0.05 -16.33 -1.36
N LEU A 25 -0.95 -17.04 -0.65
CA LEU A 25 -1.40 -16.63 0.67
C LEU A 25 -0.33 -16.75 1.76
N LEU A 26 0.64 -17.64 1.56
CA LEU A 26 1.76 -17.86 2.48
C LEU A 26 3.01 -17.05 2.10
N ARG A 27 2.92 -16.12 1.17
CA ARG A 27 4.05 -15.23 0.86
C ARG A 27 4.49 -14.49 2.11
N PRO A 28 5.81 -14.50 2.43
CA PRO A 28 6.30 -13.82 3.61
C PRO A 28 6.10 -12.31 3.53
N SER A 29 5.90 -11.69 4.68
CA SER A 29 5.87 -10.22 4.78
C SER A 29 7.22 -9.62 4.39
N VAL A 30 7.17 -8.44 3.77
CA VAL A 30 8.37 -7.68 3.41
C VAL A 30 9.04 -7.15 4.69
N ILE A 31 10.36 -7.27 4.77
CA ILE A 31 11.15 -6.70 5.87
C ILE A 31 11.59 -5.29 5.47
N TYR A 32 10.89 -4.27 5.97
CA TYR A 32 11.16 -2.86 5.62
C TYR A 32 12.29 -2.21 6.41
N ALA A 33 12.61 -2.73 7.60
CA ALA A 33 13.47 -2.03 8.56
C ALA A 33 14.84 -1.61 7.99
N PRO A 34 15.61 -2.44 7.25
CA PRO A 34 16.88 -2.01 6.69
C PRO A 34 16.76 -0.82 5.73
N ALA A 35 15.79 -0.88 4.81
CA ALA A 35 15.55 0.19 3.84
C ALA A 35 15.07 1.49 4.49
N MET A 36 14.21 1.39 5.51
CA MET A 36 13.73 2.57 6.25
C MET A 36 14.83 3.21 7.10
N LEU A 37 15.75 2.43 7.66
CA LEU A 37 16.93 2.95 8.35
C LEU A 37 17.89 3.66 7.39
N GLU A 38 18.08 3.12 6.21
CA GLU A 38 18.88 3.76 5.17
C GLU A 38 18.24 5.07 4.71
N LEU A 39 16.93 5.04 4.42
CA LEU A 39 16.19 6.24 4.06
C LEU A 39 16.31 7.34 5.13
N ALA A 40 16.20 6.99 6.41
CA ALA A 40 16.30 7.96 7.50
C ALA A 40 17.73 8.55 7.68
N ARG A 41 18.76 7.92 7.11
CA ARG A 41 20.14 8.48 7.09
C ARG A 41 20.33 9.46 5.95
N GLU A 42 19.71 9.20 4.81
CA GLU A 42 19.91 9.94 3.56
C GLU A 42 18.92 11.10 3.39
N VAL A 43 17.73 10.99 4.02
CA VAL A 43 16.62 11.92 3.84
C VAL A 43 16.03 12.32 5.19
N PRO A 44 15.68 13.60 5.40
CA PRO A 44 14.94 14.03 6.57
C PRO A 44 13.51 13.46 6.52
N VAL A 45 13.28 12.35 7.22
CA VAL A 45 11.96 11.71 7.30
C VAL A 45 11.17 12.26 8.48
N HIS A 46 9.95 12.76 8.22
CA HIS A 46 9.06 13.26 9.25
C HIS A 46 8.37 12.14 10.02
N ALA A 47 7.92 11.10 9.30
CA ALA A 47 7.26 9.94 9.89
C ALA A 47 7.29 8.72 8.97
N PHE A 48 7.14 7.54 9.58
CA PHE A 48 6.84 6.28 8.92
C PHE A 48 5.49 5.75 9.37
N ALA A 49 4.69 5.26 8.43
CA ALA A 49 3.45 4.55 8.73
C ALA A 49 3.52 3.13 8.15
N HIS A 50 3.52 2.12 9.04
CA HIS A 50 3.43 0.72 8.65
C HIS A 50 1.97 0.36 8.42
N VAL A 51 1.63 0.01 7.18
CA VAL A 51 0.25 -0.25 6.76
C VAL A 51 -0.06 -1.74 6.98
N THR A 52 -0.87 -2.00 8.00
CA THR A 52 -1.37 -3.31 8.39
C THR A 52 -2.90 -3.35 8.35
N GLY A 53 -3.57 -4.08 9.24
CA GLY A 53 -5.02 -4.02 9.40
C GLY A 53 -5.48 -2.58 9.66
N GLY A 54 -6.56 -2.17 9.03
CA GLY A 54 -7.02 -0.78 8.96
C GLY A 54 -6.63 -0.04 7.69
N GLY A 55 -5.88 -0.71 6.79
CA GLY A 55 -5.48 -0.15 5.49
C GLY A 55 -4.64 1.11 5.59
N ILE A 56 -4.50 1.81 4.47
CA ILE A 56 -3.76 3.08 4.42
C ILE A 56 -4.42 4.14 5.33
N PRO A 57 -5.75 4.36 5.30
CA PRO A 57 -6.38 5.38 6.13
C PRO A 57 -6.14 5.16 7.62
N GLY A 58 -6.39 3.95 8.11
CA GLY A 58 -6.33 3.63 9.54
C GLY A 58 -4.91 3.62 10.12
N ASN A 59 -3.86 3.52 9.28
CA ASN A 59 -2.47 3.53 9.74
C ASN A 59 -1.81 4.90 9.52
N LEU A 60 -2.01 5.54 8.37
CA LEU A 60 -1.40 6.83 8.06
C LEU A 60 -1.91 7.94 9.00
N VAL A 61 -3.20 7.93 9.35
CA VAL A 61 -3.79 8.90 10.28
C VAL A 61 -3.08 8.97 11.64
N ARG A 62 -2.47 7.87 12.09
CA ARG A 62 -1.80 7.80 13.41
C ARG A 62 -0.52 8.63 13.51
N VAL A 63 0.05 8.99 12.38
CA VAL A 63 1.30 9.76 12.31
C VAL A 63 1.09 11.18 11.77
N LEU A 64 -0.16 11.55 11.42
CA LEU A 64 -0.51 12.89 10.98
C LEU A 64 -0.76 13.81 12.17
N PRO A 65 -0.25 15.07 12.15
CA PRO A 65 -0.73 16.11 13.05
C PRO A 65 -2.21 16.45 12.76
N ASP A 66 -2.94 16.87 13.80
CA ASP A 66 -4.37 17.24 13.68
C ASP A 66 -4.65 18.36 12.66
N ARG A 67 -3.64 19.15 12.31
CA ARG A 67 -3.72 20.23 11.32
C ARG A 67 -3.39 19.82 9.87
N CYS A 68 -3.13 18.55 9.62
CA CYS A 68 -2.74 18.07 8.30
C CYS A 68 -3.69 16.97 7.81
N ASP A 69 -4.02 17.01 6.53
CA ASP A 69 -4.64 15.90 5.81
C ASP A 69 -3.60 15.20 4.91
N ALA A 70 -3.78 13.91 4.64
CA ALA A 70 -3.04 13.19 3.62
C ALA A 70 -3.93 12.89 2.42
N LEU A 71 -3.46 13.24 1.22
CA LEU A 71 -4.09 12.90 -0.05
C LEU A 71 -3.26 11.80 -0.71
N VAL A 72 -3.82 10.60 -0.85
CA VAL A 72 -3.14 9.43 -1.42
C VAL A 72 -3.82 9.05 -2.72
N THR A 73 -3.06 8.98 -3.81
CA THR A 73 -3.57 8.63 -5.14
C THR A 73 -3.42 7.15 -5.42
N ARG A 74 -4.50 6.41 -5.33
CA ARG A 74 -4.58 4.99 -5.69
C ARG A 74 -4.44 4.81 -7.21
N GLY A 75 -3.72 3.75 -7.62
CA GLY A 75 -3.45 3.47 -9.03
C GLY A 75 -2.17 4.11 -9.57
N VAL A 76 -1.29 4.65 -8.68
CA VAL A 76 0.08 5.04 -9.03
C VAL A 76 1.10 3.93 -8.72
N TRP A 77 0.68 2.89 -8.02
CA TRP A 77 1.46 1.67 -7.77
C TRP A 77 0.73 0.45 -8.30
N ASP A 78 1.47 -0.65 -8.48
CA ASP A 78 0.93 -1.92 -8.92
C ASP A 78 0.34 -2.67 -7.71
N GLU A 79 -1.00 -2.71 -7.64
CA GLU A 79 -1.69 -3.48 -6.61
C GLU A 79 -1.53 -4.99 -6.88
N PRO A 80 -1.03 -5.78 -5.91
CA PRO A 80 -0.94 -7.22 -6.06
C PRO A 80 -2.29 -7.85 -6.42
N ARG A 81 -2.29 -8.71 -7.42
CA ARG A 81 -3.49 -9.33 -7.97
C ARG A 81 -4.35 -10.06 -6.92
N ILE A 82 -3.72 -10.57 -5.87
CA ILE A 82 -4.45 -11.26 -4.79
C ILE A 82 -5.57 -10.39 -4.20
N PHE A 83 -5.43 -9.07 -4.12
CA PHE A 83 -6.46 -8.19 -3.59
C PHE A 83 -7.70 -8.17 -4.48
N SER A 84 -7.55 -8.14 -5.79
CA SER A 84 -8.68 -8.23 -6.72
C SER A 84 -9.35 -9.61 -6.69
N GLU A 85 -8.57 -10.68 -6.52
CA GLU A 85 -9.11 -12.04 -6.35
C GLU A 85 -9.93 -12.18 -5.05
N ILE A 86 -9.44 -11.58 -3.95
CA ILE A 86 -10.15 -11.55 -2.67
C ILE A 86 -11.44 -10.74 -2.79
N GLN A 87 -11.36 -9.56 -3.39
CA GLN A 87 -12.49 -8.67 -3.60
C GLN A 87 -13.61 -9.35 -4.39
N GLN A 88 -13.28 -9.98 -5.51
CA GLN A 88 -14.22 -10.70 -6.36
C GLN A 88 -14.83 -11.92 -5.65
N ALA A 89 -13.98 -12.75 -5.02
CA ALA A 89 -14.43 -13.96 -4.33
C ALA A 89 -15.35 -13.66 -3.14
N GLY A 90 -15.13 -12.54 -2.46
CA GLY A 90 -15.92 -12.11 -1.30
C GLY A 90 -17.03 -11.11 -1.62
N ALA A 91 -17.14 -10.65 -2.87
CA ALA A 91 -17.99 -9.51 -3.25
C ALA A 91 -17.79 -8.31 -2.29
N VAL A 92 -16.52 -8.03 -1.94
CA VAL A 92 -16.17 -7.00 -0.96
C VAL A 92 -16.24 -5.62 -1.62
N PRO A 93 -16.97 -4.65 -1.02
CA PRO A 93 -16.98 -3.28 -1.52
C PRO A 93 -15.57 -2.65 -1.53
N ASP A 94 -15.36 -1.69 -2.41
CA ASP A 94 -14.07 -1.04 -2.62
C ASP A 94 -13.57 -0.29 -1.37
N ASP A 95 -14.47 0.42 -0.72
CA ASP A 95 -14.21 1.14 0.54
C ASP A 95 -13.80 0.19 1.67
N GLU A 96 -14.41 -0.98 1.75
CA GLU A 96 -14.01 -2.00 2.71
C GLU A 96 -12.62 -2.57 2.39
N MET A 97 -12.31 -2.79 1.10
CA MET A 97 -10.95 -3.19 0.68
C MET A 97 -9.90 -2.17 1.13
N GLU A 98 -10.18 -0.88 1.00
CA GLU A 98 -9.30 0.21 1.41
C GLU A 98 -9.11 0.29 2.94
N HIS A 99 -10.14 -0.08 3.71
CA HIS A 99 -10.09 -0.07 5.18
C HIS A 99 -9.46 -1.33 5.78
N VAL A 100 -9.49 -2.45 5.07
CA VAL A 100 -8.99 -3.73 5.61
C VAL A 100 -7.58 -4.04 5.16
N PHE A 101 -7.24 -3.74 3.90
CA PHE A 101 -6.00 -4.17 3.28
C PHE A 101 -5.04 -3.02 2.97
N ASN A 102 -3.74 -3.33 2.94
CA ASN A 102 -2.69 -2.39 2.54
C ASN A 102 -2.62 -2.17 1.02
N LEU A 103 -3.32 -2.97 0.23
CA LEU A 103 -3.39 -2.91 -1.25
C LEU A 103 -2.01 -2.90 -1.95
N GLY A 104 -0.99 -3.48 -1.29
CA GLY A 104 0.38 -3.55 -1.79
C GLY A 104 1.33 -2.49 -1.23
N LEU A 105 0.84 -1.45 -0.55
CA LEU A 105 1.67 -0.48 0.15
C LEU A 105 1.83 -0.86 1.63
N GLY A 106 2.89 -1.58 1.97
CA GLY A 106 3.13 -2.00 3.35
C GLY A 106 3.81 -0.94 4.22
N MET A 107 4.49 0.05 3.61
CA MET A 107 5.17 1.13 4.33
C MET A 107 5.01 2.45 3.60
N LEU A 108 4.73 3.52 4.34
CA LEU A 108 4.69 4.89 3.86
C LEU A 108 5.73 5.72 4.63
N ALA A 109 6.44 6.58 3.93
CA ALA A 109 7.34 7.58 4.50
C ALA A 109 6.85 8.98 4.15
N ILE A 110 6.80 9.88 5.13
CA ILE A 110 6.49 11.29 4.94
C ILE A 110 7.81 12.05 4.96
N VAL A 111 8.11 12.75 3.87
CA VAL A 111 9.36 13.47 3.67
C VAL A 111 9.07 14.88 3.14
N PRO A 112 10.02 15.83 3.24
CA PRO A 112 9.88 17.13 2.60
C PRO A 112 9.71 17.00 1.08
N PRO A 113 8.93 17.88 0.43
CA PRO A 113 8.67 17.80 -1.02
C PRO A 113 9.95 17.76 -1.88
N GLU A 114 10.96 18.53 -1.51
CA GLU A 114 12.25 18.60 -2.22
C GLU A 114 13.07 17.31 -2.10
N ALA A 115 12.81 16.51 -1.09
CA ALA A 115 13.50 15.23 -0.87
C ALA A 115 12.73 14.02 -1.45
N ALA A 116 11.50 14.20 -1.93
CA ALA A 116 10.60 13.11 -2.28
C ALA A 116 11.14 12.19 -3.38
N LEU A 117 11.72 12.75 -4.46
CA LEU A 117 12.29 11.94 -5.54
C LEU A 117 13.56 11.20 -5.08
N HIS A 118 14.42 11.86 -4.31
CA HIS A 118 15.60 11.22 -3.73
C HIS A 118 15.19 10.07 -2.77
N ALA A 119 14.15 10.26 -1.97
CA ALA A 119 13.62 9.20 -1.10
C ALA A 119 13.17 7.96 -1.90
N VAL A 120 12.51 8.15 -3.03
CA VAL A 120 12.13 7.05 -3.94
C VAL A 120 13.37 6.32 -4.45
N ASP A 121 14.41 7.05 -4.86
CA ASP A 121 15.64 6.46 -5.38
C ASP A 121 16.40 5.67 -4.31
N VAL A 122 16.49 6.16 -3.07
CA VAL A 122 17.10 5.46 -1.94
C VAL A 122 16.39 4.13 -1.65
N VAL A 123 15.06 4.12 -1.60
CA VAL A 123 14.28 2.91 -1.34
C VAL A 123 14.43 1.90 -2.48
N ARG A 124 14.48 2.36 -3.73
CA ARG A 124 14.72 1.50 -4.90
C ARG A 124 16.13 0.92 -4.90
N ALA A 125 17.14 1.70 -4.54
CA ALA A 125 18.51 1.22 -4.40
C ALA A 125 18.64 0.16 -3.30
N ALA A 126 17.79 0.22 -2.26
CA ALA A 126 17.69 -0.80 -1.22
C ALA A 126 16.92 -2.07 -1.67
N GLY A 127 16.49 -2.16 -2.93
CA GLY A 127 15.87 -3.35 -3.53
C GLY A 127 14.35 -3.44 -3.33
N HIS A 128 13.68 -2.34 -3.01
CA HIS A 128 12.22 -2.28 -2.90
C HIS A 128 11.61 -1.42 -4.00
N ASP A 129 10.41 -1.75 -4.42
CA ASP A 129 9.61 -0.84 -5.24
C ASP A 129 9.16 0.36 -4.41
N ALA A 130 9.19 1.55 -5.01
CA ALA A 130 8.79 2.79 -4.36
C ALA A 130 8.14 3.76 -5.34
N TRP A 131 7.15 4.49 -4.85
CA TRP A 131 6.35 5.44 -5.62
C TRP A 131 6.08 6.72 -4.82
N LEU A 132 5.96 7.85 -5.49
CA LEU A 132 5.36 9.04 -4.93
C LEU A 132 3.84 8.87 -5.02
N VAL A 133 3.19 8.61 -3.89
CA VAL A 133 1.79 8.19 -3.85
C VAL A 133 0.83 9.31 -3.44
N GLY A 134 1.33 10.46 -3.00
CA GLY A 134 0.47 11.53 -2.53
C GLY A 134 1.22 12.66 -1.84
N GLU A 135 0.48 13.50 -1.15
CA GLU A 135 1.00 14.67 -0.46
C GLU A 135 0.29 14.92 0.87
N ILE A 136 0.96 15.66 1.74
CA ILE A 136 0.40 16.16 2.99
C ILE A 136 0.02 17.62 2.77
N VAL A 137 -1.21 17.96 3.12
CA VAL A 137 -1.78 19.32 2.97
C VAL A 137 -2.33 19.82 4.29
N ASP A 138 -2.62 21.12 4.39
CA ASP A 138 -3.36 21.67 5.53
C ASP A 138 -4.73 21.01 5.64
N GLY A 139 -5.14 20.64 6.85
CA GLY A 139 -6.36 19.87 7.03
C GLY A 139 -6.77 19.67 8.49
N HIS A 140 -7.41 18.56 8.78
CA HIS A 140 -8.02 18.24 10.07
C HIS A 140 -7.74 16.79 10.54
N GLY A 141 -6.57 16.22 10.20
CA GLY A 141 -6.17 14.87 10.59
C GLY A 141 -6.88 13.79 9.77
N ARG A 142 -7.15 14.01 8.49
CA ARG A 142 -7.86 13.05 7.65
C ARG A 142 -6.95 12.45 6.59
N VAL A 143 -7.22 11.19 6.25
CA VAL A 143 -6.60 10.53 5.10
C VAL A 143 -7.66 10.28 4.04
N ARG A 144 -7.39 10.71 2.81
CA ARG A 144 -8.27 10.52 1.66
C ARG A 144 -7.53 9.70 0.62
N LEU A 145 -8.16 8.61 0.17
CA LEU A 145 -7.72 7.85 -0.98
C LEU A 145 -8.52 8.33 -2.20
N GLU A 146 -7.81 8.83 -3.19
CA GLU A 146 -8.39 9.26 -4.46
C GLU A 146 -7.92 8.33 -5.57
N ARG A 147 -8.81 7.94 -6.47
CA ARG A 147 -8.40 7.15 -7.64
C ARG A 147 -7.81 8.06 -8.70
N ARG A 148 -6.69 7.64 -9.28
CA ARG A 148 -6.15 8.31 -10.46
C ARG A 148 -7.22 8.36 -11.56
N ALA A 149 -7.60 9.56 -11.99
CA ALA A 149 -8.52 9.71 -13.11
C ALA A 149 -7.92 9.02 -14.35
N THR A 150 -8.61 8.01 -14.87
CA THR A 150 -8.23 7.40 -16.14
C THR A 150 -8.46 8.47 -17.22
N PRO A 151 -7.46 8.82 -18.06
CA PRO A 151 -7.69 9.71 -19.17
C PRO A 151 -8.81 9.13 -20.04
N ARG A 152 -9.88 9.87 -20.25
CA ARG A 152 -10.92 9.51 -21.22
C ARG A 152 -10.23 9.45 -22.59
N ARG A 153 -10.20 8.26 -23.19
CA ARG A 153 -9.82 8.07 -24.60
C ARG A 153 -10.87 8.65 -25.51
#